data_8e6c3808ba2a2149c89e20133647e719
#
_entry.id   8e6c3808ba2a2149c89e20133647e719
#
_cell.length_a   1.000
_cell.length_b   1.000
_cell.length_c   1.000
_cell.angle_alpha   90.00
_cell.angle_beta   90.00
_cell.angle_gamma   90.00
#
_symmetry.space_group_name_H-M   'P 1'
#
loop_
_entity.id
_entity.type
_entity.pdbx_description
1 polymer ?
#
loop_
_entity_poly.entity_id
_entity_poly.type
_entity_poly.pdbx_seq_one_letter_code
_entity_poly.pdbx_strand_id
1 'polypeptide(L)'
;AYRLPLDIIRNKKRVIGLSTTPEILHHIREKRYKGSSYAKLATCVNELSQAHQIFLNYEIPVIMSDGRSIEETATQVAQELAVKKKLHLYAKKE
;
A
#
# COMPACT_ATOMS: atom_id res chain seq x y z
N ALA A 1 1.11 -5.24 -17.41
CA ALA A 1 1.55 -5.25 -16.01
C ALA A 1 2.09 -3.89 -15.61
N TYR A 2 1.71 -3.44 -14.45
CA TYR A 2 2.18 -2.16 -13.94
C TYR A 2 3.60 -2.29 -13.40
N ARG A 3 4.44 -1.31 -13.70
CA ARG A 3 5.77 -1.20 -13.13
C ARG A 3 5.82 0.01 -12.21
N LEU A 4 6.52 -0.15 -11.09
CA LEU A 4 6.80 1.00 -10.23
C LEU A 4 7.83 1.92 -10.91
N PRO A 5 7.72 3.24 -10.69
CA PRO A 5 8.76 4.16 -11.12
C PRO A 5 10.14 3.77 -10.57
N LEU A 6 11.20 4.03 -11.33
CA LEU A 6 12.55 3.68 -10.92
C LEU A 6 12.95 4.27 -9.57
N ASP A 7 12.51 5.49 -9.28
CA ASP A 7 12.82 6.14 -8.01
C ASP A 7 12.26 5.36 -6.83
N ILE A 8 11.06 4.78 -6.97
CA ILE A 8 10.44 3.96 -5.93
C ILE A 8 11.21 2.65 -5.79
N ILE A 9 11.59 2.01 -6.89
CA ILE A 9 12.34 0.76 -6.87
C ILE A 9 13.69 0.95 -6.19
N ARG A 10 14.40 2.02 -6.50
CA ARG A 10 15.70 2.34 -5.89
C ARG A 10 15.61 2.59 -4.40
N ASN A 11 14.48 3.10 -3.93
CA ASN A 11 14.24 3.43 -2.53
C ASN A 11 13.27 2.46 -1.85
N LYS A 12 13.11 1.24 -2.37
CA LYS A 12 12.09 0.30 -1.89
C LYS A 12 12.19 -0.01 -0.39
N LYS A 13 13.36 0.15 0.23
CA LYS A 13 13.53 -0.03 1.68
C LYS A 13 12.84 1.05 2.50
N ARG A 14 12.45 2.15 1.87
CA ARG A 14 11.71 3.26 2.49
C ARG A 14 10.28 3.34 2.02
N VAL A 15 9.79 2.29 1.35
CA VAL A 15 8.45 2.28 0.76
C VAL A 15 7.56 1.31 1.53
N ILE A 16 6.38 1.77 1.86
CA ILE A 16 5.33 0.97 2.49
C ILE A 16 4.08 1.08 1.61
N GLY A 17 3.45 -0.05 1.32
CA GLY A 17 2.17 -0.06 0.62
C GLY A 17 1.03 0.14 1.62
N LEU A 18 0.10 1.01 1.27
CA LEU A 18 -1.15 1.16 2.02
C LEU A 18 -2.26 0.50 1.22
N SER A 19 -3.09 -0.26 1.90
CA SER A 19 -4.22 -0.93 1.27
C SER A 19 -5.47 -0.88 2.15
N THR A 20 -6.58 -1.21 1.55
CA THR A 20 -7.88 -1.27 2.21
C THR A 20 -8.67 -2.43 1.61
N THR A 21 -9.85 -2.72 2.14
CA THR A 21 -10.73 -3.71 1.53
C THR A 21 -11.45 -3.13 0.30
N PRO A 22 -11.84 -3.97 -0.67
CA PRO A 22 -12.60 -3.49 -1.83
C PRO A 22 -13.91 -2.82 -1.43
N GLU A 23 -14.56 -3.29 -0.40
CA GLU A 23 -15.82 -2.75 0.09
C GLU A 23 -15.67 -1.33 0.62
N ILE A 24 -14.61 -1.07 1.38
CA ILE A 24 -14.32 0.28 1.90
C ILE A 24 -13.95 1.21 0.76
N LEU A 25 -13.10 0.77 -0.16
CA LEU A 25 -12.71 1.57 -1.32
C LEU A 25 -13.93 1.90 -2.19
N HIS A 26 -14.80 0.92 -2.43
CA HIS A 26 -16.05 1.11 -3.15
C HIS A 26 -16.93 2.15 -2.47
N HIS A 27 -17.10 2.07 -1.17
CA HIS A 27 -17.88 3.03 -0.41
C HIS A 27 -17.34 4.47 -0.53
N ILE A 28 -16.03 4.63 -0.41
CA ILE A 28 -15.38 5.94 -0.52
C ILE A 28 -15.57 6.52 -1.93
N ARG A 29 -15.36 5.70 -2.96
CA ARG A 29 -15.49 6.14 -4.36
C ARG A 29 -16.94 6.45 -4.73
N GLU A 30 -17.92 5.68 -4.21
CA GLU A 30 -19.34 5.95 -4.45
C GLU A 30 -19.76 7.30 -3.89
N LYS A 31 -19.21 7.71 -2.76
CA LYS A 31 -19.50 9.04 -2.19
C LYS A 31 -19.00 10.17 -3.08
N ARG A 32 -17.85 10.00 -3.73
CA ARG A 32 -17.21 11.04 -4.54
C ARG A 32 -17.58 10.98 -6.01
N TYR A 33 -17.76 9.79 -6.54
CA TYR A 33 -17.90 9.54 -7.97
C TYR A 33 -19.09 8.61 -8.25
N LYS A 34 -20.22 8.92 -7.66
CA LYS A 34 -21.43 8.09 -7.71
C LYS A 34 -21.77 7.70 -9.16
N GLY A 35 -21.99 6.41 -9.37
CA GLY A 35 -22.39 5.86 -10.67
C GLY A 35 -21.28 5.75 -11.70
N SER A 36 -20.04 6.13 -11.37
CA SER A 36 -18.93 6.01 -12.32
C SER A 36 -18.40 4.58 -12.37
N SER A 37 -17.74 4.22 -13.47
CA SER A 37 -17.07 2.92 -13.59
C SER A 37 -15.92 2.81 -12.58
N TYR A 38 -15.31 3.92 -12.22
CA TYR A 38 -14.24 4.00 -11.21
C TYR A 38 -14.71 3.58 -9.82
N ALA A 39 -15.97 3.82 -9.48
CA ALA A 39 -16.53 3.49 -8.18
C ALA A 39 -17.07 2.06 -8.08
N LYS A 40 -17.20 1.31 -9.20
CA LYS A 40 -17.75 -0.04 -9.18
C LYS A 40 -16.91 -0.97 -8.31
N LEU A 41 -17.60 -1.84 -7.58
CA LEU A 41 -16.93 -2.83 -6.71
C LEU A 41 -15.96 -3.71 -7.49
N ALA A 42 -16.33 -4.17 -8.67
CA ALA A 42 -15.47 -4.99 -9.51
C ALA A 42 -14.17 -4.26 -9.89
N THR A 43 -14.26 -2.97 -10.18
CA THR A 43 -13.07 -2.13 -10.45
C THR A 43 -12.18 -2.03 -9.23
N CYS A 44 -12.75 -1.84 -8.05
CA CYS A 44 -12.01 -1.77 -6.79
C CYS A 44 -11.28 -3.09 -6.50
N VAL A 45 -11.95 -4.22 -6.66
CA VAL A 45 -11.36 -5.55 -6.48
C VAL A 45 -10.18 -5.74 -7.41
N ASN A 46 -10.35 -5.41 -8.68
CA ASN A 46 -9.31 -5.58 -9.69
C ASN A 46 -8.09 -4.71 -9.42
N GLU A 47 -8.29 -3.44 -9.09
CA GLU A 47 -7.19 -2.52 -8.80
C GLU A 47 -6.42 -2.92 -7.55
N LEU A 48 -7.11 -3.31 -6.48
CA LEU A 48 -6.46 -3.76 -5.25
C LEU A 48 -5.66 -5.05 -5.47
N SER A 49 -6.20 -5.97 -6.28
CA SER A 49 -5.49 -7.19 -6.64
C SER A 49 -4.19 -6.88 -7.40
N GLN A 50 -4.24 -5.95 -8.36
CA GLN A 50 -3.06 -5.53 -9.11
C GLN A 50 -2.03 -4.85 -8.20
N ALA A 51 -2.48 -4.00 -7.29
CA ALA A 51 -1.59 -3.33 -6.34
C ALA A 51 -0.90 -4.34 -5.42
N HIS A 52 -1.64 -5.31 -4.90
CA HIS A 52 -1.08 -6.37 -4.06
C HIS A 52 -0.03 -7.19 -4.83
N GLN A 53 -0.27 -7.47 -6.10
CA GLN A 53 0.70 -8.20 -6.92
C GLN A 53 2.00 -7.40 -7.08
N ILE A 54 1.91 -6.10 -7.27
CA ILE A 54 3.08 -5.22 -7.33
C ILE A 54 3.84 -5.25 -6.01
N PHE A 55 3.14 -5.14 -4.88
CA PHE A 55 3.79 -5.17 -3.57
C PHE A 55 4.51 -6.49 -3.32
N LEU A 56 3.91 -7.62 -3.73
CA LEU A 56 4.56 -8.93 -3.62
C LEU A 56 5.80 -9.02 -4.51
N ASN A 57 5.70 -8.57 -5.75
CA ASN A 57 6.80 -8.67 -6.71
C ASN A 57 8.02 -7.84 -6.29
N TYR A 58 7.81 -6.71 -5.64
CA TYR A 58 8.89 -5.84 -5.18
C TYR A 58 9.20 -6.00 -3.70
N GLU A 59 8.60 -6.98 -3.03
CA GLU A 59 8.80 -7.24 -1.60
C GLU A 59 8.52 -6.02 -0.73
N ILE A 60 7.46 -5.27 -1.08
CA ILE A 60 7.02 -4.10 -0.33
C ILE A 60 6.03 -4.56 0.74
N PRO A 61 6.28 -4.26 2.03
CA PRO A 61 5.32 -4.58 3.08
C PRO A 61 4.06 -3.73 2.94
N VAL A 62 2.92 -4.32 3.28
CA VAL A 62 1.61 -3.67 3.14
C VAL A 62 0.98 -3.50 4.52
N ILE A 63 0.44 -2.33 4.75
CA ILE A 63 -0.34 -2.01 5.94
C ILE A 63 -1.78 -1.78 5.53
N MET A 64 -2.71 -2.47 6.19
CA MET A 64 -4.14 -2.26 5.97
C MET A 64 -4.59 -1.07 6.81
N SER A 65 -5.25 -0.11 6.17
CA SER A 65 -5.72 1.10 6.83
C SER A 65 -7.15 0.97 7.39
N ASP A 66 -7.77 -0.16 7.22
CA ASP A 66 -9.16 -0.40 7.64
C ASP A 66 -9.34 -0.23 9.14
N GLY A 67 -10.38 0.51 9.52
CA GLY A 67 -10.74 0.68 10.93
C GLY A 67 -9.75 1.44 11.77
N ARG A 68 -8.80 2.13 11.15
CA ARG A 68 -7.74 2.88 11.83
C ARG A 68 -7.85 4.37 11.51
N SER A 69 -7.46 5.20 12.47
CA SER A 69 -7.31 6.63 12.23
C SER A 69 -6.08 6.92 11.37
N ILE A 70 -6.00 8.13 10.85
CA ILE A 70 -4.83 8.58 10.09
C ILE A 70 -3.59 8.52 10.97
N GLU A 71 -3.70 8.92 12.24
CA GLU A 71 -2.58 8.91 13.18
C GLU A 71 -2.10 7.49 13.48
N GLU A 72 -3.01 6.54 13.68
CA GLU A 72 -2.66 5.13 13.91
C GLU A 72 -1.94 4.55 12.70
N THR A 73 -2.43 4.81 11.50
CA THR A 73 -1.81 4.35 10.27
C THR A 73 -0.41 4.96 10.10
N ALA A 74 -0.28 6.26 10.32
CA ALA A 74 1.02 6.94 10.24
C ALA A 74 2.03 6.39 11.24
N THR A 75 1.59 6.11 12.47
CA THR A 75 2.44 5.50 13.49
C THR A 75 2.93 4.13 13.06
N GLN A 76 2.05 3.31 12.51
CA GLN A 76 2.43 1.98 12.04
C GLN A 76 3.41 2.04 10.87
N VAL A 77 3.20 2.96 9.93
CA VAL A 77 4.13 3.18 8.82
C VAL A 77 5.52 3.53 9.34
N ALA A 78 5.60 4.47 10.30
CA ALA A 78 6.87 4.89 10.89
C ALA A 78 7.59 3.72 11.58
N GLN A 79 6.85 2.89 12.30
CA GLN A 79 7.40 1.71 12.97
C GLN A 79 7.94 0.70 11.95
N GLU A 80 7.22 0.43 10.88
CA GLU A 80 7.66 -0.49 9.84
C GLU A 80 8.92 0.01 9.14
N LEU A 81 9.00 1.29 8.83
CA LEU A 81 10.20 1.87 8.23
C LEU A 81 11.41 1.81 9.16
N ALA A 82 11.20 2.01 10.46
CA ALA A 82 12.27 1.90 11.45
C ALA A 82 12.82 0.47 11.54
N VAL A 83 11.95 -0.53 11.54
CA VAL A 83 12.35 -1.96 11.54
C VAL A 83 13.15 -2.29 10.28
N LYS A 84 12.67 -1.90 9.11
CA LYS A 84 13.38 -2.12 7.85
C LYS A 84 14.76 -1.48 7.86
N LYS A 85 14.87 -0.27 8.37
CA LYS A 85 16.15 0.45 8.48
C LYS A 85 17.13 -0.29 9.38
N LYS A 86 16.66 -0.81 10.52
CA LYS A 86 17.50 -1.60 11.43
C LYS A 86 18.01 -2.88 10.77
N LEU A 87 17.15 -3.62 10.10
CA LEU A 87 17.52 -4.84 9.40
C LEU A 87 18.57 -4.56 8.33
N HIS A 88 18.41 -3.46 7.59
CA HIS A 88 19.37 -3.04 6.58
C HIS A 88 20.74 -2.72 7.18
N LEU A 89 20.77 -2.06 8.32
CA LEU A 89 22.02 -1.74 9.02
C LEU A 89 22.72 -3.02 9.49
N TYR A 90 22.00 -3.99 10.02
CA TYR A 90 22.58 -5.27 10.41
C TYR A 90 23.18 -6.01 9.22
N ALA A 91 22.46 -6.04 8.11
CA ALA A 91 22.95 -6.69 6.89
C ALA A 91 24.24 -6.05 6.37
N LYS A 92 24.39 -4.75 6.53
CA LYS A 92 25.62 -4.04 6.13
C LYS A 92 26.82 -4.33 7.02
N LYS A 93 26.60 -4.70 8.26
CA LYS A 93 27.68 -4.97 9.23
C LYS A 93 28.28 -6.36 9.06
N GLU A 94 27.56 -7.24 8.43
CA GLU A 94 28.01 -8.61 8.14
C GLU A 94 28.75 -8.68 6.79
#